data_f2f6378c0ab4d6d7ca72f5ea620ecfc0
#
_entry.id   f2f6378c0ab4d6d7ca72f5ea620ecfc0
#
_cell.length_a   1.000
_cell.length_b   1.000
_cell.length_c   1.000
_cell.angle_alpha   90.00
_cell.angle_beta   90.00
_cell.angle_gamma   90.00
#
_symmetry.space_group_name_H-M   'P 1'
#
loop_
_entity.id
_entity.type
_entity.pdbx_description
1 polymer ?
#
loop_
_entity_poly.entity_id
_entity_poly.type
_entity_poly.pdbx_seq_one_letter_code
_entity_poly.pdbx_strand_id
1 'polypeptide(L)'
;MNRDLLCENVAVSGSHLQFAGVDTAELAKQYGTPLYLMDEARIRRNCRTYRAAMAAAFGDNGRVLYASKAASFKRIYEIMREEEMGIDVVSIGEMYTAIKAGFPLSRAYFHSNNKTDADIGFAMEHGIGYFVADNAEELRAIDREAAARATKQPVLIRITPGIDPHTFAAVSTGKVDSKFGAAIATGQADKLIKLALSLPHVRLVGFHCHVGSMVFDADVFLKTADVMLHFIADVTETYGIAIKQLDLGGGFGVRYLPEHPSMDVAAVIAQVGEYVCKTVAELGIAMPKISIEPGRSIVADAGMTLYTVGSVKKVEGFINYVSVDGGMADNVRYAMYEAPYTLLPADNMDAPREMECTVVGRCCESGDILQKGVAMPKEIARGDLIAVQTTGAYNYSMASNYNRLPRPPIVMVNNGESYVAVRRETIDDLVSLDV
;
A
#
# COMPACT_ATOMS: atom_id res chain seq x y z
N MET A 1 24.77 5.85 -15.67
CA MET A 1 23.52 6.05 -14.90
C MET A 1 23.87 5.80 -13.45
N ASN A 2 23.61 6.73 -12.55
CA ASN A 2 23.91 6.58 -11.12
C ASN A 2 23.03 5.43 -10.58
N ARG A 3 23.67 4.34 -10.07
CA ARG A 3 22.97 3.13 -9.62
C ARG A 3 22.03 3.38 -8.42
N ASP A 4 22.26 4.48 -7.70
CA ASP A 4 21.49 4.83 -6.50
C ASP A 4 20.14 5.50 -6.82
N LEU A 5 19.90 5.91 -8.08
CA LEU A 5 18.62 6.45 -8.50
C LEU A 5 17.67 5.29 -8.83
N LEU A 6 16.66 5.08 -7.99
CA LEU A 6 15.80 3.90 -8.04
C LEU A 6 14.64 4.01 -9.02
N CYS A 7 14.24 5.23 -9.38
CA CYS A 7 13.11 5.49 -10.24
C CYS A 7 13.46 6.57 -11.27
N GLU A 8 12.82 6.52 -12.44
CA GLU A 8 13.02 7.47 -13.54
C GLU A 8 12.57 8.90 -13.23
N ASN A 9 11.75 9.10 -12.21
CA ASN A 9 11.32 10.42 -11.74
C ASN A 9 12.36 11.09 -10.82
N VAL A 10 13.49 10.44 -10.57
CA VAL A 10 14.61 10.97 -9.79
C VAL A 10 15.79 11.16 -10.72
N ALA A 11 16.40 12.36 -10.71
CA ALA A 11 17.52 12.73 -11.54
C ALA A 11 18.51 13.60 -10.77
N VAL A 12 19.68 13.88 -11.36
CA VAL A 12 20.67 14.81 -10.84
C VAL A 12 20.87 15.92 -11.87
N SER A 13 20.82 17.16 -11.44
CA SER A 13 21.14 18.35 -12.26
C SER A 13 22.13 19.24 -11.51
N GLY A 14 23.33 19.43 -12.09
CA GLY A 14 24.44 19.94 -11.33
C GLY A 14 24.72 19.01 -10.15
N SER A 15 24.89 19.57 -8.96
CA SER A 15 25.07 18.81 -7.71
C SER A 15 23.76 18.50 -6.96
N HIS A 16 22.62 18.94 -7.47
CA HIS A 16 21.33 18.80 -6.78
C HIS A 16 20.52 17.60 -7.30
N LEU A 17 19.84 16.95 -6.36
CA LEU A 17 18.85 15.95 -6.68
C LEU A 17 17.58 16.61 -7.22
N GLN A 18 17.00 16.03 -8.26
CA GLN A 18 15.69 16.43 -8.79
C GLN A 18 14.67 15.34 -8.55
N PHE A 19 13.45 15.73 -8.23
CA PHE A 19 12.30 14.86 -8.11
C PHE A 19 11.18 15.33 -9.04
N ALA A 20 10.73 14.45 -9.94
CA ALA A 20 9.71 14.77 -10.96
C ALA A 20 10.03 16.03 -11.76
N GLY A 21 11.32 16.27 -12.05
CA GLY A 21 11.81 17.41 -12.82
C GLY A 21 11.97 18.71 -12.02
N VAL A 22 11.74 18.70 -10.70
CA VAL A 22 11.89 19.89 -9.82
C VAL A 22 13.06 19.67 -8.86
N ASP A 23 13.85 20.72 -8.62
CA ASP A 23 14.97 20.72 -7.68
C ASP A 23 14.46 20.48 -6.25
N THR A 24 15.03 19.48 -5.56
CA THR A 24 14.60 19.14 -4.20
C THR A 24 14.96 20.21 -3.17
N ALA A 25 16.05 20.97 -3.39
CA ALA A 25 16.42 22.08 -2.52
C ALA A 25 15.43 23.24 -2.62
N GLU A 26 14.93 23.54 -3.83
CA GLU A 26 13.88 24.54 -4.01
C GLU A 26 12.56 24.11 -3.34
N LEU A 27 12.17 22.84 -3.46
CA LEU A 27 10.99 22.30 -2.77
C LEU A 27 11.14 22.38 -1.25
N ALA A 28 12.31 21.99 -0.71
CA ALA A 28 12.59 22.09 0.72
C ALA A 28 12.54 23.55 1.21
N LYS A 29 13.08 24.49 0.44
CA LYS A 29 13.04 25.93 0.75
C LYS A 29 11.59 26.47 0.74
N GLN A 30 10.78 26.04 -0.22
CA GLN A 30 9.41 26.52 -0.38
C GLN A 30 8.45 25.98 0.69
N TYR A 31 8.57 24.69 1.04
CA TYR A 31 7.60 23.99 1.89
C TYR A 31 8.13 23.62 3.27
N GLY A 32 9.44 23.78 3.50
CA GLY A 32 10.13 23.31 4.71
C GLY A 32 10.21 21.79 4.78
N THR A 33 11.09 21.29 5.68
CA THR A 33 11.26 19.87 5.99
C THR A 33 10.75 19.56 7.41
N PRO A 34 10.50 18.32 7.80
CA PRO A 34 10.36 17.14 6.93
C PRO A 34 9.25 17.34 5.89
N LEU A 35 9.40 16.73 4.70
CA LEU A 35 8.50 16.97 3.58
C LEU A 35 8.28 15.69 2.79
N TYR A 36 7.03 15.26 2.66
CA TYR A 36 6.66 14.20 1.71
C TYR A 36 6.40 14.80 0.34
N LEU A 37 7.13 14.32 -0.66
CA LEU A 37 6.91 14.62 -2.07
C LEU A 37 6.23 13.44 -2.75
N MET A 38 5.27 13.70 -3.63
CA MET A 38 4.62 12.67 -4.45
C MET A 38 4.49 13.14 -5.89
N ASP A 39 4.96 12.29 -6.82
CA ASP A 39 4.85 12.51 -8.26
C ASP A 39 3.49 12.01 -8.77
N GLU A 40 2.59 12.94 -9.07
CA GLU A 40 1.25 12.63 -9.56
C GLU A 40 1.28 11.92 -10.92
N ALA A 41 2.15 12.35 -11.83
CA ALA A 41 2.28 11.74 -13.14
C ALA A 41 2.73 10.27 -13.04
N ARG A 42 3.63 9.96 -12.09
CA ARG A 42 4.09 8.59 -11.82
C ARG A 42 2.96 7.74 -11.25
N ILE A 43 2.19 8.25 -10.27
CA ILE A 43 1.02 7.54 -9.71
C ILE A 43 0.04 7.19 -10.83
N ARG A 44 -0.32 8.15 -11.68
CA ARG A 44 -1.25 7.94 -12.80
C ARG A 44 -0.71 6.92 -13.80
N ARG A 45 0.57 6.98 -14.13
CA ARG A 45 1.22 6.03 -15.02
C ARG A 45 1.17 4.61 -14.43
N ASN A 46 1.45 4.45 -13.13
CA ASN A 46 1.34 3.17 -12.46
C ASN A 46 -0.09 2.63 -12.50
N CYS A 47 -1.11 3.44 -12.20
CA CYS A 47 -2.52 3.06 -12.34
C CYS A 47 -2.85 2.55 -13.75
N ARG A 48 -2.45 3.30 -14.76
CA ARG A 48 -2.69 2.94 -16.18
C ARG A 48 -1.98 1.66 -16.58
N THR A 49 -0.76 1.42 -16.12
CA THR A 49 -0.02 0.17 -16.35
C THR A 49 -0.79 -1.03 -15.83
N TYR A 50 -1.26 -0.97 -14.58
CA TYR A 50 -2.07 -2.05 -14.01
C TYR A 50 -3.39 -2.26 -14.75
N ARG A 51 -4.12 -1.19 -15.05
CA ARG A 51 -5.39 -1.28 -15.78
C ARG A 51 -5.21 -1.86 -17.18
N ALA A 52 -4.19 -1.40 -17.91
CA ALA A 52 -3.90 -1.90 -19.25
C ALA A 52 -3.53 -3.40 -19.23
N ALA A 53 -2.69 -3.82 -18.27
CA ALA A 53 -2.32 -5.21 -18.10
C ALA A 53 -3.52 -6.10 -17.77
N MET A 54 -4.39 -5.66 -16.83
CA MET A 54 -5.61 -6.41 -16.48
C MET A 54 -6.62 -6.45 -17.61
N ALA A 55 -6.78 -5.38 -18.38
CA ALA A 55 -7.63 -5.36 -19.56
C ALA A 55 -7.11 -6.28 -20.67
N ALA A 56 -5.79 -6.33 -20.88
CA ALA A 56 -5.17 -7.24 -21.84
C ALA A 56 -5.34 -8.72 -21.46
N ALA A 57 -5.20 -9.03 -20.15
CA ALA A 57 -5.28 -10.40 -19.64
C ALA A 57 -6.73 -10.92 -19.52
N PHE A 58 -7.68 -10.09 -19.11
CA PHE A 58 -9.03 -10.51 -18.72
C PHE A 58 -10.18 -9.75 -19.39
N GLY A 59 -9.88 -8.80 -20.28
CA GLY A 59 -10.91 -7.95 -20.88
C GLY A 59 -11.76 -7.23 -19.84
N ASP A 60 -13.08 -7.25 -20.01
CA ASP A 60 -14.03 -6.65 -19.08
C ASP A 60 -14.14 -7.37 -17.72
N ASN A 61 -13.50 -8.53 -17.58
CA ASN A 61 -13.46 -9.26 -16.31
C ASN A 61 -12.30 -8.80 -15.41
N GLY A 62 -11.33 -8.04 -15.91
CA GLY A 62 -10.22 -7.52 -15.12
C GLY A 62 -10.61 -6.31 -14.28
N ARG A 63 -10.17 -6.24 -13.02
CA ARG A 63 -10.37 -5.11 -12.10
C ARG A 63 -9.08 -4.81 -11.35
N VAL A 64 -8.84 -3.53 -11.08
CA VAL A 64 -7.74 -3.08 -10.22
C VAL A 64 -8.31 -2.26 -9.09
N LEU A 65 -8.00 -2.65 -7.85
CA LEU A 65 -8.37 -1.95 -6.63
C LEU A 65 -7.10 -1.35 -6.02
N TYR A 66 -7.12 -0.07 -5.73
CA TYR A 66 -6.01 0.55 -5.01
C TYR A 66 -6.12 0.25 -3.52
N ALA A 67 -5.08 -0.35 -2.92
CA ALA A 67 -5.03 -0.60 -1.49
C ALA A 67 -4.79 0.69 -0.71
N SER A 68 -5.84 1.29 -0.16
CA SER A 68 -5.86 2.61 0.49
C SER A 68 -4.87 2.75 1.63
N LYS A 69 -4.61 1.68 2.37
CA LYS A 69 -3.61 1.64 3.46
C LYS A 69 -2.20 2.08 3.04
N ALA A 70 -1.87 2.00 1.75
CA ALA A 70 -0.55 2.42 1.26
C ALA A 70 -0.35 3.93 1.36
N ALA A 71 -1.33 4.72 0.94
CA ALA A 71 -1.40 6.17 1.15
C ALA A 71 -2.86 6.62 1.10
N SER A 72 -3.36 7.27 2.16
CA SER A 72 -4.77 7.65 2.30
C SER A 72 -4.90 9.13 2.60
N PHE A 73 -5.29 9.92 1.61
CA PHE A 73 -5.61 11.36 1.68
C PHE A 73 -6.48 11.73 0.47
N LYS A 74 -7.22 12.84 0.53
CA LYS A 74 -8.24 13.16 -0.49
C LYS A 74 -7.73 13.08 -1.92
N ARG A 75 -6.58 13.73 -2.23
CA ARG A 75 -6.05 13.78 -3.60
C ARG A 75 -5.78 12.40 -4.20
N ILE A 76 -5.32 11.42 -3.40
CA ILE A 76 -5.10 10.08 -3.92
C ILE A 76 -6.39 9.41 -4.37
N TYR A 77 -7.49 9.58 -3.63
CA TYR A 77 -8.80 9.06 -4.02
C TYR A 77 -9.39 9.78 -5.24
N GLU A 78 -9.14 11.08 -5.38
CA GLU A 78 -9.47 11.82 -6.61
C GLU A 78 -8.75 11.22 -7.81
N ILE A 79 -7.44 10.97 -7.70
CA ILE A 79 -6.65 10.32 -8.75
C ILE A 79 -7.19 8.92 -9.05
N MET A 80 -7.49 8.10 -8.02
CA MET A 80 -8.06 6.76 -8.24
C MET A 80 -9.40 6.82 -8.96
N ARG A 81 -10.24 7.80 -8.64
CA ARG A 81 -11.51 8.03 -9.37
C ARG A 81 -11.27 8.43 -10.82
N GLU A 82 -10.38 9.39 -11.05
CA GLU A 82 -10.03 9.92 -12.38
C GLU A 82 -9.38 8.85 -13.28
N GLU A 83 -8.56 7.98 -12.69
CA GLU A 83 -7.94 6.82 -13.37
C GLU A 83 -8.86 5.58 -13.36
N GLU A 84 -10.14 5.71 -13.01
CA GLU A 84 -11.17 4.66 -13.02
C GLU A 84 -10.80 3.40 -12.22
N MET A 85 -9.96 3.53 -11.19
CA MET A 85 -9.62 2.46 -10.26
C MET A 85 -10.79 2.14 -9.32
N GLY A 86 -10.88 0.91 -8.82
CA GLY A 86 -11.57 0.62 -7.56
C GLY A 86 -10.65 0.94 -6.38
N ILE A 87 -11.14 0.78 -5.16
CA ILE A 87 -10.33 0.91 -3.93
C ILE A 87 -10.65 -0.23 -2.95
N ASP A 88 -9.66 -0.65 -2.21
CA ASP A 88 -9.80 -1.39 -0.97
C ASP A 88 -9.73 -0.39 0.20
N VAL A 89 -10.60 -0.53 1.19
CA VAL A 89 -10.65 0.31 2.40
C VAL A 89 -10.77 -0.57 3.64
N VAL A 90 -10.23 -0.09 4.77
CA VAL A 90 -10.19 -0.89 6.02
C VAL A 90 -10.78 -0.18 7.24
N SER A 91 -11.30 1.04 7.08
CA SER A 91 -11.87 1.83 8.19
C SER A 91 -12.88 2.87 7.72
N ILE A 92 -13.69 3.37 8.66
CA ILE A 92 -14.55 4.55 8.44
C ILE A 92 -13.72 5.75 7.99
N GLY A 93 -12.52 5.93 8.54
CA GLY A 93 -11.65 7.06 8.17
C GLY A 93 -11.24 7.04 6.70
N GLU A 94 -10.87 5.88 6.16
CA GLU A 94 -10.56 5.72 4.73
C GLU A 94 -11.80 5.92 3.87
N MET A 95 -12.94 5.32 4.24
CA MET A 95 -14.21 5.51 3.52
C MET A 95 -14.65 6.98 3.51
N TYR A 96 -14.59 7.66 4.66
CA TYR A 96 -14.97 9.06 4.75
C TYR A 96 -14.05 9.98 3.94
N THR A 97 -12.74 9.69 3.93
CA THR A 97 -11.77 10.41 3.10
C THR A 97 -12.09 10.23 1.61
N ALA A 98 -12.42 9.00 1.20
CA ALA A 98 -12.83 8.71 -0.17
C ALA A 98 -14.13 9.44 -0.55
N ILE A 99 -15.15 9.47 0.33
CA ILE A 99 -16.39 10.23 0.13
C ILE A 99 -16.10 11.72 -0.05
N LYS A 100 -15.24 12.30 0.80
CA LYS A 100 -14.85 13.71 0.72
C LYS A 100 -14.04 14.06 -0.53
N ALA A 101 -13.43 13.06 -1.17
CA ALA A 101 -12.79 13.15 -2.48
C ALA A 101 -13.76 12.90 -3.65
N GLY A 102 -15.06 12.67 -3.38
CA GLY A 102 -16.06 12.36 -4.38
C GLY A 102 -15.92 10.97 -5.00
N PHE A 103 -15.24 10.03 -4.32
CA PHE A 103 -15.12 8.66 -4.79
C PHE A 103 -16.40 7.86 -4.52
N PRO A 104 -16.97 7.14 -5.52
CA PRO A 104 -18.20 6.35 -5.33
C PRO A 104 -17.89 5.07 -4.57
N LEU A 105 -18.38 4.91 -3.34
CA LEU A 105 -18.14 3.71 -2.51
C LEU A 105 -18.73 2.42 -3.12
N SER A 106 -19.62 2.50 -4.10
CA SER A 106 -20.06 1.32 -4.86
C SER A 106 -18.94 0.60 -5.61
N ARG A 107 -17.77 1.25 -5.78
CA ARG A 107 -16.55 0.70 -6.37
C ARG A 107 -15.51 0.31 -5.30
N ALA A 108 -15.87 0.34 -4.02
CA ALA A 108 -14.99 0.03 -2.91
C ALA A 108 -15.26 -1.36 -2.33
N TYR A 109 -14.21 -2.00 -1.85
CA TYR A 109 -14.20 -3.27 -1.13
C TYR A 109 -13.75 -3.01 0.30
N PHE A 110 -14.57 -3.42 1.28
CA PHE A 110 -14.28 -3.17 2.68
C PHE A 110 -13.63 -4.39 3.33
N HIS A 111 -12.36 -4.26 3.63
CA HIS A 111 -11.51 -5.25 4.29
C HIS A 111 -11.43 -5.00 5.80
N SER A 112 -10.82 -5.83 6.53
CA SER A 112 -10.42 -5.88 7.93
C SER A 112 -10.72 -7.27 8.49
N ASN A 113 -9.96 -7.69 9.49
CA ASN A 113 -10.25 -8.92 10.26
C ASN A 113 -11.23 -8.67 11.42
N ASN A 114 -11.60 -7.42 11.67
CA ASN A 114 -12.54 -7.04 12.72
C ASN A 114 -13.26 -5.72 12.36
N LYS A 115 -14.36 -5.83 11.62
CA LYS A 115 -15.26 -4.70 11.35
C LYS A 115 -16.27 -4.61 12.50
N THR A 116 -16.35 -3.45 13.13
CA THR A 116 -17.34 -3.18 14.17
C THR A 116 -18.73 -2.98 13.58
N ASP A 117 -19.80 -3.07 14.41
CA ASP A 117 -21.15 -2.76 13.95
C ASP A 117 -21.27 -1.32 13.41
N ALA A 118 -20.52 -0.37 14.00
CA ALA A 118 -20.45 1.01 13.51
C ALA A 118 -19.79 1.10 12.11
N ASP A 119 -18.72 0.35 11.88
CA ASP A 119 -18.05 0.27 10.57
C ASP A 119 -19.00 -0.27 9.50
N ILE A 120 -19.69 -1.37 9.80
CA ILE A 120 -20.65 -2.04 8.90
C ILE A 120 -21.83 -1.10 8.60
N GLY A 121 -22.41 -0.48 9.64
CA GLY A 121 -23.50 0.46 9.50
C GLY A 121 -23.12 1.66 8.62
N PHE A 122 -21.97 2.28 8.88
CA PHE A 122 -21.45 3.41 8.08
C PHE A 122 -21.23 3.02 6.62
N ALA A 123 -20.60 1.87 6.37
CA ALA A 123 -20.33 1.40 5.02
C ALA A 123 -21.62 1.17 4.22
N MET A 124 -22.64 0.56 4.83
CA MET A 124 -23.93 0.32 4.17
C MET A 124 -24.72 1.60 3.95
N GLU A 125 -24.70 2.53 4.90
CA GLU A 125 -25.35 3.84 4.78
C GLU A 125 -24.83 4.63 3.57
N HIS A 126 -23.52 4.48 3.28
CA HIS A 126 -22.87 5.19 2.18
C HIS A 126 -22.73 4.36 0.90
N GLY A 127 -23.40 3.22 0.82
CA GLY A 127 -23.49 2.42 -0.41
C GLY A 127 -22.22 1.71 -0.79
N ILE A 128 -21.54 1.09 0.19
CA ILE A 128 -20.36 0.23 -0.08
C ILE A 128 -20.68 -0.85 -1.09
N GLY A 129 -19.79 -1.09 -2.06
CA GLY A 129 -20.00 -2.10 -3.09
C GLY A 129 -19.93 -3.52 -2.53
N TYR A 130 -18.87 -3.82 -1.79
CA TYR A 130 -18.57 -5.16 -1.33
C TYR A 130 -17.97 -5.15 0.07
N PHE A 131 -18.34 -6.14 0.88
CA PHE A 131 -17.56 -6.52 2.06
C PHE A 131 -16.68 -7.72 1.73
N VAL A 132 -15.45 -7.70 2.23
CA VAL A 132 -14.58 -8.88 2.27
C VAL A 132 -14.62 -9.40 3.69
N ALA A 133 -15.47 -10.41 3.92
CA ALA A 133 -15.74 -10.97 5.23
C ALA A 133 -14.61 -11.91 5.66
N ASP A 134 -14.18 -11.77 6.90
CA ASP A 134 -13.05 -12.49 7.47
C ASP A 134 -13.50 -13.61 8.44
N ASN A 135 -14.69 -13.51 9.02
CA ASN A 135 -15.17 -14.40 10.05
C ASN A 135 -16.72 -14.51 10.11
N ALA A 136 -17.20 -15.43 10.96
CA ALA A 136 -18.62 -15.72 11.10
C ALA A 136 -19.43 -14.62 11.79
N GLU A 137 -18.84 -13.98 12.79
CA GLU A 137 -19.46 -12.90 13.56
C GLU A 137 -19.74 -11.72 12.65
N GLU A 138 -18.81 -11.38 11.79
CA GLU A 138 -18.92 -10.34 10.79
C GLU A 138 -20.03 -10.64 9.77
N LEU A 139 -20.07 -11.85 9.22
CA LEU A 139 -21.14 -12.26 8.29
C LEU A 139 -22.54 -12.09 8.90
N ARG A 140 -22.72 -12.46 10.18
CA ARG A 140 -23.98 -12.26 10.90
C ARG A 140 -24.29 -10.78 11.14
N ALA A 141 -23.28 -9.98 11.42
CA ALA A 141 -23.45 -8.53 11.60
C ALA A 141 -23.88 -7.87 10.28
N ILE A 142 -23.24 -8.24 9.16
CA ILE A 142 -23.61 -7.77 7.81
C ILE A 142 -25.05 -8.17 7.48
N ASP A 143 -25.47 -9.41 7.77
CA ASP A 143 -26.83 -9.88 7.53
C ASP A 143 -27.86 -9.07 8.32
N ARG A 144 -27.63 -8.85 9.63
CA ARG A 144 -28.52 -8.03 10.48
C ARG A 144 -28.66 -6.61 9.94
N GLU A 145 -27.56 -5.99 9.55
CA GLU A 145 -27.54 -4.60 9.08
C GLU A 145 -28.19 -4.47 7.69
N ALA A 146 -27.98 -5.47 6.82
CA ALA A 146 -28.65 -5.55 5.52
C ALA A 146 -30.16 -5.79 5.67
N ALA A 147 -30.58 -6.62 6.62
CA ALA A 147 -31.98 -6.85 6.95
C ALA A 147 -32.68 -5.55 7.39
N ALA A 148 -32.04 -4.77 8.26
CA ALA A 148 -32.56 -3.49 8.74
C ALA A 148 -32.79 -2.47 7.61
N ARG A 149 -32.06 -2.61 6.51
CA ARG A 149 -32.17 -1.76 5.30
C ARG A 149 -32.96 -2.40 4.16
N ALA A 150 -33.56 -3.56 4.40
CA ALA A 150 -34.31 -4.34 3.39
C ALA A 150 -33.50 -4.55 2.09
N THR A 151 -32.19 -4.82 2.23
CA THR A 151 -31.25 -5.02 1.11
C THR A 151 -30.57 -6.37 1.20
N LYS A 152 -29.87 -6.76 0.13
CA LYS A 152 -29.03 -7.96 0.07
C LYS A 152 -27.60 -7.58 -0.30
N GLN A 153 -26.71 -7.64 0.68
CA GLN A 153 -25.33 -7.14 0.55
C GLN A 153 -24.42 -8.14 -0.15
N PRO A 154 -23.70 -7.73 -1.22
CA PRO A 154 -22.63 -8.56 -1.81
C PRO A 154 -21.45 -8.71 -0.86
N VAL A 155 -20.99 -9.97 -0.73
CA VAL A 155 -19.87 -10.34 0.15
C VAL A 155 -18.91 -11.27 -0.59
N LEU A 156 -17.59 -11.01 -0.44
CA LEU A 156 -16.55 -11.99 -0.68
C LEU A 156 -16.12 -12.57 0.67
N ILE A 157 -15.69 -13.82 0.71
CA ILE A 157 -15.04 -14.40 1.89
C ILE A 157 -13.52 -14.35 1.67
N ARG A 158 -12.77 -13.87 2.67
CA ARG A 158 -11.33 -13.95 2.65
C ARG A 158 -10.87 -15.36 2.97
N ILE A 159 -10.10 -15.92 2.05
CA ILE A 159 -9.57 -17.29 2.10
C ILE A 159 -8.06 -17.23 2.35
N THR A 160 -7.58 -18.13 3.20
CA THR A 160 -6.15 -18.36 3.41
C THR A 160 -5.75 -19.62 2.64
N PRO A 161 -5.05 -19.49 1.49
CA PRO A 161 -4.76 -20.61 0.61
C PRO A 161 -3.62 -21.52 1.11
N GLY A 162 -2.89 -21.12 2.17
CA GLY A 162 -1.79 -21.91 2.73
C GLY A 162 -0.47 -21.78 1.97
N ILE A 163 -0.26 -20.68 1.24
CA ILE A 163 0.95 -20.43 0.45
C ILE A 163 1.92 -19.58 1.27
N ASP A 164 3.19 -20.01 1.32
CA ASP A 164 4.29 -19.20 1.87
C ASP A 164 4.96 -18.43 0.72
N PRO A 165 4.90 -17.09 0.73
CA PRO A 165 5.51 -16.27 -0.31
C PRO A 165 7.02 -16.09 -0.15
N HIS A 166 7.66 -16.73 0.84
CA HIS A 166 9.09 -16.60 1.16
C HIS A 166 9.55 -15.13 1.33
N THR A 167 8.69 -14.28 1.91
CA THR A 167 8.97 -12.88 2.22
C THR A 167 9.20 -12.69 3.72
N PHE A 168 9.49 -11.44 4.16
CA PHE A 168 9.63 -11.14 5.59
C PHE A 168 8.43 -11.64 6.40
N ALA A 169 8.68 -12.31 7.53
CA ALA A 169 7.64 -12.90 8.38
C ALA A 169 6.52 -11.92 8.75
N ALA A 170 6.87 -10.64 8.98
CA ALA A 170 5.93 -9.59 9.33
C ALA A 170 4.92 -9.22 8.21
N VAL A 171 5.18 -9.61 6.95
CA VAL A 171 4.33 -9.28 5.79
C VAL A 171 3.81 -10.53 5.07
N SER A 172 4.03 -11.73 5.60
CA SER A 172 3.48 -13.00 5.12
C SER A 172 2.08 -13.21 5.71
N THR A 173 1.05 -13.25 4.87
CA THR A 173 -0.37 -13.39 5.30
C THR A 173 -1.05 -14.64 4.75
N GLY A 174 -0.36 -15.44 3.94
CA GLY A 174 -0.88 -16.65 3.30
C GLY A 174 -0.81 -17.92 4.16
N LYS A 175 -0.19 -17.87 5.34
CA LYS A 175 -0.01 -19.04 6.23
C LYS A 175 -1.32 -19.43 6.94
N VAL A 176 -1.49 -20.72 7.21
CA VAL A 176 -2.69 -21.29 7.83
C VAL A 176 -3.01 -20.67 9.20
N ASP A 177 -1.99 -20.25 9.96
CA ASP A 177 -2.09 -19.62 11.28
C ASP A 177 -2.17 -18.08 11.23
N SER A 178 -2.46 -17.50 10.09
CA SER A 178 -2.67 -16.06 9.93
C SER A 178 -3.88 -15.59 10.73
N LYS A 179 -3.82 -14.36 11.28
CA LYS A 179 -4.99 -13.68 11.87
C LYS A 179 -6.07 -13.32 10.84
N PHE A 180 -5.77 -13.46 9.55
CA PHE A 180 -6.65 -13.08 8.45
C PHE A 180 -7.17 -14.31 7.72
N GLY A 181 -8.46 -14.26 7.37
CA GLY A 181 -9.09 -15.19 6.46
C GLY A 181 -9.37 -16.57 7.05
N ALA A 182 -10.13 -17.33 6.31
CA ALA A 182 -10.49 -18.70 6.63
C ALA A 182 -9.61 -19.69 5.86
N ALA A 183 -8.93 -20.59 6.58
CA ALA A 183 -8.04 -21.55 5.97
C ALA A 183 -8.84 -22.68 5.27
N ILE A 184 -8.43 -23.01 4.04
CA ILE A 184 -8.99 -24.16 3.29
C ILE A 184 -8.66 -25.45 4.03
N ALA A 185 -7.40 -25.65 4.40
CA ALA A 185 -6.89 -26.90 4.97
C ALA A 185 -7.56 -27.31 6.29
N THR A 186 -8.11 -26.37 7.06
CA THR A 186 -8.77 -26.64 8.35
C THR A 186 -10.29 -26.80 8.26
N GLY A 187 -10.86 -26.61 7.05
CA GLY A 187 -12.31 -26.59 6.83
C GLY A 187 -13.03 -25.34 7.35
N GLN A 188 -12.28 -24.30 7.77
CA GLN A 188 -12.87 -23.03 8.18
C GLN A 188 -13.56 -22.32 7.02
N ALA A 189 -12.97 -22.36 5.83
CA ALA A 189 -13.54 -21.79 4.62
C ALA A 189 -14.93 -22.40 4.32
N ASP A 190 -15.04 -23.71 4.38
CA ASP A 190 -16.31 -24.44 4.16
C ASP A 190 -17.39 -24.02 5.16
N LYS A 191 -17.04 -23.86 6.45
CA LYS A 191 -17.98 -23.40 7.49
C LYS A 191 -18.49 -21.98 7.22
N LEU A 192 -17.64 -21.07 6.76
CA LEU A 192 -18.05 -19.70 6.43
C LEU A 192 -18.93 -19.67 5.17
N ILE A 193 -18.63 -20.50 4.16
CA ILE A 193 -19.46 -20.62 2.96
C ILE A 193 -20.87 -21.11 3.33
N LYS A 194 -20.98 -22.19 4.12
CA LYS A 194 -22.26 -22.69 4.61
C LYS A 194 -23.06 -21.62 5.35
N LEU A 195 -22.39 -20.88 6.23
CA LEU A 195 -23.01 -19.78 6.95
C LEU A 195 -23.50 -18.70 5.98
N ALA A 196 -22.64 -18.20 5.08
CA ALA A 196 -23.02 -17.15 4.14
C ALA A 196 -24.21 -17.54 3.26
N LEU A 197 -24.28 -18.80 2.82
CA LEU A 197 -25.40 -19.33 2.05
C LEU A 197 -26.70 -19.45 2.86
N SER A 198 -26.62 -19.60 4.18
CA SER A 198 -27.77 -19.65 5.07
C SER A 198 -28.35 -18.29 5.47
N LEU A 199 -27.59 -17.20 5.28
CA LEU A 199 -27.96 -15.85 5.66
C LEU A 199 -28.78 -15.17 4.55
N PRO A 200 -30.05 -14.76 4.82
CA PRO A 200 -30.99 -14.32 3.77
C PRO A 200 -30.59 -12.97 3.14
N HIS A 201 -29.90 -12.10 3.87
CA HIS A 201 -29.53 -10.76 3.42
C HIS A 201 -28.07 -10.62 3.02
N VAL A 202 -27.32 -11.71 3.03
CA VAL A 202 -25.97 -11.82 2.47
C VAL A 202 -26.04 -12.47 1.08
N ARG A 203 -25.26 -11.95 0.15
CA ARG A 203 -25.08 -12.57 -1.16
C ARG A 203 -23.60 -12.88 -1.36
N LEU A 204 -23.22 -14.14 -1.17
CA LEU A 204 -21.88 -14.60 -1.50
C LEU A 204 -21.64 -14.44 -3.00
N VAL A 205 -20.68 -13.62 -3.40
CA VAL A 205 -20.37 -13.36 -4.80
C VAL A 205 -18.99 -13.86 -5.19
N GLY A 206 -18.08 -14.09 -4.23
CA GLY A 206 -16.73 -14.50 -4.56
C GLY A 206 -15.84 -14.74 -3.36
N PHE A 207 -14.56 -14.88 -3.68
CA PHE A 207 -13.50 -15.08 -2.72
C PHE A 207 -12.39 -14.05 -2.92
N HIS A 208 -11.70 -13.75 -1.83
CA HIS A 208 -10.50 -12.93 -1.79
C HIS A 208 -9.38 -13.74 -1.15
N CYS A 209 -8.15 -13.52 -1.60
CA CYS A 209 -6.96 -13.96 -0.90
C CYS A 209 -5.85 -12.91 -1.01
N HIS A 210 -4.92 -12.93 -0.07
CA HIS A 210 -3.72 -12.10 -0.12
C HIS A 210 -2.59 -12.85 0.57
N VAL A 211 -1.53 -13.16 -0.15
CA VAL A 211 -0.48 -14.06 0.32
C VAL A 211 0.70 -13.36 0.95
N GLY A 212 0.91 -12.08 0.68
CA GLY A 212 2.01 -11.32 1.27
C GLY A 212 2.34 -10.04 0.54
N SER A 213 3.46 -9.42 0.90
CA SER A 213 3.94 -8.16 0.34
C SER A 213 5.42 -8.27 -0.04
N MET A 214 5.89 -7.45 -0.98
CA MET A 214 7.25 -7.50 -1.54
C MET A 214 7.55 -8.82 -2.27
N VAL A 215 6.56 -9.34 -2.99
CA VAL A 215 6.68 -10.54 -3.82
C VAL A 215 7.21 -10.13 -5.20
N PHE A 216 8.36 -10.70 -5.59
CA PHE A 216 8.99 -10.48 -6.90
C PHE A 216 8.87 -11.70 -7.81
N ASP A 217 8.54 -12.86 -7.25
CA ASP A 217 8.43 -14.11 -7.97
C ASP A 217 7.00 -14.30 -8.52
N ALA A 218 6.90 -14.41 -9.85
CA ALA A 218 5.63 -14.65 -10.54
C ALA A 218 4.98 -15.98 -10.13
N ASP A 219 5.77 -17.00 -9.78
CA ASP A 219 5.27 -18.32 -9.39
C ASP A 219 4.37 -18.26 -8.15
N VAL A 220 4.59 -17.32 -7.25
CA VAL A 220 3.73 -17.13 -6.07
C VAL A 220 2.32 -16.73 -6.49
N PHE A 221 2.20 -15.83 -7.47
CA PHE A 221 0.89 -15.40 -7.99
C PHE A 221 0.22 -16.51 -8.79
N LEU A 222 0.97 -17.29 -9.58
CA LEU A 222 0.47 -18.45 -10.33
C LEU A 222 -0.08 -19.52 -9.38
N LYS A 223 0.70 -19.93 -8.37
CA LYS A 223 0.26 -20.89 -7.35
C LYS A 223 -0.97 -20.41 -6.57
N THR A 224 -1.04 -19.10 -6.30
CA THR A 224 -2.21 -18.51 -5.63
C THR A 224 -3.46 -18.65 -6.51
N ALA A 225 -3.35 -18.32 -7.79
CA ALA A 225 -4.45 -18.47 -8.73
C ALA A 225 -4.88 -19.95 -8.87
N ASP A 226 -3.91 -20.86 -8.96
CA ASP A 226 -4.16 -22.31 -9.04
C ASP A 226 -4.99 -22.82 -7.87
N VAL A 227 -4.53 -22.61 -6.64
CA VAL A 227 -5.25 -23.06 -5.42
C VAL A 227 -6.64 -22.46 -5.35
N MET A 228 -6.79 -21.18 -5.67
CA MET A 228 -8.07 -20.49 -5.57
C MET A 228 -9.06 -20.92 -6.65
N LEU A 229 -8.61 -21.23 -7.88
CA LEU A 229 -9.48 -21.72 -8.96
C LEU A 229 -9.97 -23.14 -8.69
N HIS A 230 -9.10 -24.04 -8.22
CA HIS A 230 -9.53 -25.37 -7.78
C HIS A 230 -10.52 -25.31 -6.62
N PHE A 231 -10.27 -24.43 -5.63
CA PHE A 231 -11.21 -24.19 -4.54
C PHE A 231 -12.56 -23.66 -5.05
N ILE A 232 -12.59 -22.78 -6.05
CA ILE A 232 -13.84 -22.33 -6.69
C ILE A 232 -14.55 -23.48 -7.38
N ALA A 233 -13.84 -24.37 -8.06
CA ALA A 233 -14.42 -25.55 -8.71
C ALA A 233 -15.09 -26.47 -7.67
N ASP A 234 -14.38 -26.81 -6.58
CA ASP A 234 -14.89 -27.63 -5.47
C ASP A 234 -16.15 -27.03 -4.85
N VAL A 235 -16.15 -25.71 -4.61
CA VAL A 235 -17.30 -24.98 -4.06
C VAL A 235 -18.49 -24.99 -5.04
N THR A 236 -18.21 -24.80 -6.33
CA THR A 236 -19.24 -24.82 -7.37
C THR A 236 -19.90 -26.19 -7.47
N GLU A 237 -19.11 -27.25 -7.44
CA GLU A 237 -19.61 -28.64 -7.45
C GLU A 237 -20.40 -28.98 -6.18
N THR A 238 -19.81 -28.62 -5.01
CA THR A 238 -20.41 -28.99 -3.71
C THR A 238 -21.73 -28.28 -3.43
N TYR A 239 -21.86 -27.01 -3.80
CA TYR A 239 -22.99 -26.16 -3.41
C TYR A 239 -23.90 -25.78 -4.58
N GLY A 240 -23.55 -26.11 -5.81
CA GLY A 240 -24.34 -25.76 -7.00
C GLY A 240 -24.39 -24.24 -7.26
N ILE A 241 -23.42 -23.48 -6.82
CA ILE A 241 -23.36 -22.02 -6.95
C ILE A 241 -22.25 -21.56 -7.89
N ALA A 242 -22.50 -20.51 -8.67
CA ALA A 242 -21.49 -19.91 -9.50
C ALA A 242 -20.77 -18.78 -8.74
N ILE A 243 -19.47 -18.90 -8.60
CA ILE A 243 -18.61 -17.85 -8.03
C ILE A 243 -18.32 -16.80 -9.11
N LYS A 244 -18.65 -15.54 -8.81
CA LYS A 244 -18.64 -14.44 -9.79
C LYS A 244 -17.39 -13.57 -9.70
N GLN A 245 -16.64 -13.62 -8.59
CA GLN A 245 -15.47 -12.80 -8.36
C GLN A 245 -14.37 -13.60 -7.66
N LEU A 246 -13.14 -13.39 -8.10
CA LEU A 246 -11.93 -13.83 -7.44
C LEU A 246 -10.98 -12.63 -7.33
N ASP A 247 -10.69 -12.24 -6.09
CA ASP A 247 -9.70 -11.22 -5.79
C ASP A 247 -8.41 -11.91 -5.32
N LEU A 248 -7.34 -11.72 -6.07
CA LEU A 248 -6.03 -12.31 -5.81
C LEU A 248 -5.15 -11.44 -4.88
N GLY A 249 -5.69 -10.30 -4.41
CA GLY A 249 -4.98 -9.38 -3.55
C GLY A 249 -3.85 -8.61 -4.26
N GLY A 250 -2.96 -8.08 -3.45
CA GLY A 250 -1.80 -7.32 -3.93
C GLY A 250 -0.48 -8.05 -3.66
N GLY A 251 0.54 -7.27 -3.30
CA GLY A 251 1.82 -7.83 -2.88
C GLY A 251 2.97 -7.56 -3.83
N PHE A 252 2.74 -6.99 -4.99
CA PHE A 252 3.75 -6.70 -6.00
C PHE A 252 4.95 -5.93 -5.41
N GLY A 253 6.17 -6.45 -5.69
CA GLY A 253 7.42 -5.91 -5.19
C GLY A 253 7.78 -4.53 -5.76
N VAL A 254 8.55 -3.75 -5.00
CA VAL A 254 9.07 -2.44 -5.39
C VAL A 254 10.52 -2.33 -4.95
N ARG A 255 11.35 -1.67 -5.74
CA ARG A 255 12.75 -1.42 -5.41
C ARG A 255 12.88 -0.36 -4.33
N TYR A 256 13.51 -0.73 -3.22
CA TYR A 256 13.92 0.18 -2.14
C TYR A 256 15.44 0.33 -2.07
N LEU A 257 16.17 -0.62 -2.63
CA LEU A 257 17.63 -0.64 -2.70
C LEU A 257 18.08 -0.89 -4.15
N PRO A 258 19.29 -0.47 -4.52
CA PRO A 258 19.84 -0.70 -5.86
C PRO A 258 19.88 -2.18 -6.28
N GLU A 259 20.09 -3.08 -5.32
CA GLU A 259 20.18 -4.54 -5.52
C GLU A 259 18.81 -5.23 -5.62
N HIS A 260 17.72 -4.57 -5.23
CA HIS A 260 16.39 -5.15 -5.38
C HIS A 260 16.05 -5.32 -6.86
N PRO A 261 15.44 -6.45 -7.25
CA PRO A 261 15.02 -6.66 -8.63
C PRO A 261 13.97 -5.63 -9.06
N SER A 262 13.92 -5.32 -10.34
CA SER A 262 12.79 -4.62 -10.93
C SER A 262 11.69 -5.63 -11.26
N MET A 263 10.43 -5.22 -11.13
CA MET A 263 9.28 -6.05 -11.45
C MET A 263 8.57 -5.52 -12.70
N ASP A 264 8.47 -6.36 -13.72
CA ASP A 264 7.59 -6.10 -14.86
C ASP A 264 6.18 -6.59 -14.53
N VAL A 265 5.38 -5.67 -13.99
CA VAL A 265 3.99 -5.93 -13.58
C VAL A 265 3.14 -6.44 -14.75
N ALA A 266 3.34 -5.90 -15.95
CA ALA A 266 2.55 -6.30 -17.12
C ALA A 266 2.86 -7.74 -17.53
N ALA A 267 4.14 -8.13 -17.50
CA ALA A 267 4.56 -9.50 -17.78
C ALA A 267 4.01 -10.50 -16.74
N VAL A 268 4.05 -10.15 -15.45
CA VAL A 268 3.49 -11.01 -14.38
C VAL A 268 1.98 -11.18 -14.56
N ILE A 269 1.24 -10.10 -14.78
CA ILE A 269 -0.22 -10.15 -14.97
C ILE A 269 -0.56 -10.95 -16.24
N ALA A 270 0.22 -10.85 -17.32
CA ALA A 270 0.01 -11.63 -18.53
C ALA A 270 0.16 -13.13 -18.25
N GLN A 271 1.21 -13.55 -17.53
CA GLN A 271 1.40 -14.95 -17.14
C GLN A 271 0.24 -15.46 -16.26
N VAL A 272 -0.17 -14.68 -15.27
CA VAL A 272 -1.33 -15.03 -14.43
C VAL A 272 -2.60 -15.13 -15.27
N GLY A 273 -2.81 -14.23 -16.23
CA GLY A 273 -3.96 -14.22 -17.12
C GLY A 273 -4.03 -15.47 -18.01
N GLU A 274 -2.92 -15.83 -18.64
CA GLU A 274 -2.82 -17.04 -19.44
C GLU A 274 -3.13 -18.29 -18.59
N TYR A 275 -2.55 -18.36 -17.41
CA TYR A 275 -2.77 -19.49 -16.49
C TYR A 275 -4.23 -19.57 -16.05
N VAL A 276 -4.83 -18.46 -15.61
CA VAL A 276 -6.25 -18.40 -15.17
C VAL A 276 -7.18 -18.81 -16.31
N CYS A 277 -7.01 -18.27 -17.52
CA CYS A 277 -7.87 -18.60 -18.67
C CYS A 277 -7.80 -20.09 -19.02
N LYS A 278 -6.62 -20.66 -19.02
CA LYS A 278 -6.40 -22.09 -19.27
C LYS A 278 -7.07 -22.95 -18.19
N THR A 279 -6.79 -22.68 -16.91
CA THR A 279 -7.29 -23.46 -15.76
C THR A 279 -8.81 -23.37 -15.63
N VAL A 280 -9.43 -22.21 -15.86
CA VAL A 280 -10.89 -22.04 -15.87
C VAL A 280 -11.53 -22.92 -16.95
N ALA A 281 -10.92 -22.99 -18.14
CA ALA A 281 -11.42 -23.85 -19.22
C ALA A 281 -11.26 -25.35 -18.90
N GLU A 282 -10.12 -25.75 -18.31
CA GLU A 282 -9.87 -27.14 -17.89
C GLU A 282 -10.82 -27.60 -16.76
N LEU A 283 -11.12 -26.73 -15.80
CA LEU A 283 -12.04 -27.01 -14.71
C LEU A 283 -13.51 -26.91 -15.12
N GLY A 284 -13.83 -26.37 -16.29
CA GLY A 284 -15.19 -26.20 -16.77
C GLY A 284 -16.04 -25.23 -15.94
N ILE A 285 -15.42 -24.30 -15.22
CA ILE A 285 -16.12 -23.28 -14.43
C ILE A 285 -16.33 -21.98 -15.24
N ALA A 286 -17.31 -21.19 -14.84
CA ALA A 286 -17.51 -19.86 -15.45
C ALA A 286 -16.36 -18.94 -15.07
N MET A 287 -15.84 -18.14 -16.03
CA MET A 287 -14.80 -17.14 -15.77
C MET A 287 -15.28 -16.11 -14.74
N PRO A 288 -14.70 -16.03 -13.56
CA PRO A 288 -15.04 -14.99 -12.59
C PRO A 288 -14.43 -13.64 -13.03
N LYS A 289 -14.92 -12.55 -12.45
CA LYS A 289 -14.20 -11.28 -12.49
C LYS A 289 -12.95 -11.41 -11.64
N ILE A 290 -11.80 -11.09 -12.21
CA ILE A 290 -10.51 -11.18 -11.54
C ILE A 290 -10.11 -9.78 -11.05
N SER A 291 -9.87 -9.64 -9.74
CA SER A 291 -9.38 -8.41 -9.13
C SER A 291 -7.98 -8.58 -8.58
N ILE A 292 -7.23 -7.48 -8.55
CA ILE A 292 -5.94 -7.36 -7.86
C ILE A 292 -5.92 -6.07 -7.06
N GLU A 293 -5.12 -6.03 -5.97
CA GLU A 293 -5.08 -4.94 -4.99
C GLU A 293 -3.69 -4.31 -4.85
N PRO A 294 -3.10 -3.73 -5.92
CA PRO A 294 -1.83 -3.03 -5.79
C PRO A 294 -1.99 -1.76 -4.95
N GLY A 295 -1.16 -1.60 -3.93
CA GLY A 295 -1.07 -0.36 -3.15
C GLY A 295 0.35 0.19 -3.21
N ARG A 296 1.28 -0.53 -2.59
CA ARG A 296 2.70 -0.17 -2.56
C ARG A 296 3.24 0.15 -3.96
N SER A 297 3.05 -0.70 -4.91
CA SER A 297 3.57 -0.56 -6.27
C SER A 297 2.91 0.55 -7.11
N ILE A 298 1.81 1.12 -6.63
CA ILE A 298 1.22 2.32 -7.25
C ILE A 298 1.90 3.60 -6.75
N VAL A 299 2.20 3.68 -5.44
CA VAL A 299 2.59 4.97 -4.84
C VAL A 299 4.01 5.00 -4.27
N ALA A 300 4.64 3.87 -3.96
CA ALA A 300 5.93 3.87 -3.25
C ALA A 300 7.03 4.60 -4.01
N ASP A 301 7.29 4.22 -5.25
CA ASP A 301 8.32 4.81 -6.11
C ASP A 301 7.93 6.19 -6.69
N ALA A 302 6.67 6.56 -6.52
CA ALA A 302 6.18 7.91 -6.79
C ALA A 302 6.42 8.88 -5.62
N GLY A 303 7.00 8.42 -4.50
CA GLY A 303 7.21 9.25 -3.32
C GLY A 303 8.67 9.34 -2.89
N MET A 304 9.01 10.50 -2.32
CA MET A 304 10.30 10.83 -1.70
C MET A 304 10.05 11.63 -0.44
N THR A 305 10.89 11.46 0.59
CA THR A 305 10.86 12.32 1.78
C THR A 305 12.15 13.12 1.89
N LEU A 306 12.02 14.41 2.13
CA LEU A 306 13.16 15.30 2.35
C LEU A 306 13.27 15.64 3.83
N TYR A 307 14.51 15.65 4.30
CA TYR A 307 14.89 16.00 5.66
C TYR A 307 16.03 17.01 5.66
N THR A 308 16.06 17.88 6.66
CA THR A 308 17.21 18.74 6.94
C THR A 308 18.04 18.15 8.06
N VAL A 309 19.37 18.10 7.87
CA VAL A 309 20.32 17.67 8.89
C VAL A 309 20.33 18.68 10.04
N GLY A 310 20.08 18.20 11.24
CA GLY A 310 20.11 18.99 12.47
C GLY A 310 21.46 18.95 13.18
N SER A 311 22.10 17.77 13.21
CA SER A 311 23.42 17.59 13.82
C SER A 311 24.15 16.39 13.27
N VAL A 312 25.48 16.41 13.33
CA VAL A 312 26.36 15.30 13.00
C VAL A 312 27.22 14.99 14.23
N LYS A 313 27.13 13.73 14.69
CA LYS A 313 27.94 13.24 15.82
C LYS A 313 28.93 12.20 15.29
N LYS A 314 30.20 12.55 15.28
CA LYS A 314 31.33 11.65 14.95
C LYS A 314 31.83 11.02 16.24
N VAL A 315 31.84 9.69 16.32
CA VAL A 315 32.34 8.96 17.48
C VAL A 315 33.54 8.15 17.03
N GLU A 316 34.72 8.60 17.40
CA GLU A 316 36.01 8.03 16.96
C GLU A 316 36.09 6.54 17.34
N GLY A 317 36.36 5.70 16.34
CA GLY A 317 36.42 4.24 16.53
C GLY A 317 35.04 3.55 16.64
N PHE A 318 33.93 4.29 16.48
CA PHE A 318 32.58 3.75 16.58
C PHE A 318 31.70 4.28 15.43
N ILE A 319 30.37 4.26 15.64
CA ILE A 319 29.36 4.66 14.65
C ILE A 319 29.24 6.19 14.62
N ASN A 320 29.21 6.76 13.40
CA ASN A 320 28.81 8.14 13.19
C ASN A 320 27.29 8.25 13.09
N TYR A 321 26.74 9.34 13.59
CA TYR A 321 25.29 9.62 13.52
C TYR A 321 25.05 10.92 12.76
N VAL A 322 24.08 10.88 11.84
CA VAL A 322 23.53 12.07 11.18
C VAL A 322 22.07 12.18 11.61
N SER A 323 21.75 13.20 12.39
CA SER A 323 20.40 13.43 12.92
C SER A 323 19.66 14.41 12.01
N VAL A 324 18.40 14.08 11.70
CA VAL A 324 17.53 14.89 10.84
C VAL A 324 16.33 15.45 11.62
N ASP A 325 15.64 16.39 11.03
CA ASP A 325 14.48 17.10 11.61
C ASP A 325 13.17 16.29 11.64
N GLY A 326 13.14 15.08 11.04
CA GLY A 326 12.07 14.09 11.16
C GLY A 326 12.49 12.86 11.95
N GLY A 327 11.97 11.69 11.60
CA GLY A 327 12.35 10.43 12.22
C GLY A 327 11.23 9.38 12.20
N MET A 328 11.19 8.50 13.20
CA MET A 328 10.20 7.43 13.28
C MET A 328 8.75 7.95 13.37
N ALA A 329 8.53 9.19 13.76
CA ALA A 329 7.20 9.80 13.80
C ALA A 329 6.60 9.96 12.40
N ASP A 330 7.42 10.14 11.37
CA ASP A 330 7.01 10.30 9.97
C ASP A 330 7.52 9.18 9.04
N ASN A 331 8.53 8.40 9.45
CA ASN A 331 9.01 7.22 8.75
C ASN A 331 9.32 6.09 9.74
N VAL A 332 8.29 5.38 10.18
CA VAL A 332 8.41 4.35 11.23
C VAL A 332 8.95 3.01 10.72
N ARG A 333 9.01 2.80 9.40
CA ARG A 333 9.17 1.46 8.84
C ARG A 333 10.52 0.81 9.14
N TYR A 334 11.61 1.59 9.18
CA TYR A 334 12.90 1.04 9.58
C TYR A 334 12.89 0.64 11.06
N ALA A 335 12.39 1.49 11.93
CA ALA A 335 12.29 1.21 13.37
C ALA A 335 11.39 -0.01 13.66
N MET A 336 10.35 -0.23 12.86
CA MET A 336 9.33 -1.26 13.08
C MET A 336 9.66 -2.61 12.42
N TYR A 337 10.30 -2.59 11.25
CA TYR A 337 10.48 -3.77 10.39
C TYR A 337 11.92 -3.95 9.91
N GLU A 338 12.83 -3.06 10.25
CA GLU A 338 14.16 -2.94 9.63
C GLU A 338 14.10 -2.85 8.09
N ALA A 339 12.98 -2.29 7.59
CA ALA A 339 12.75 -2.15 6.16
C ALA A 339 13.69 -1.07 5.57
N PRO A 340 14.64 -1.45 4.70
CA PRO A 340 15.68 -0.53 4.26
C PRO A 340 15.18 0.46 3.22
N TYR A 341 15.89 1.60 3.13
CA TYR A 341 15.70 2.65 2.14
C TYR A 341 17.04 3.08 1.53
N THR A 342 16.98 3.68 0.35
CA THR A 342 18.14 4.39 -0.25
C THR A 342 18.05 5.87 0.13
N LEU A 343 19.06 6.33 0.85
CA LEU A 343 19.23 7.72 1.29
C LEU A 343 20.32 8.40 0.47
N LEU A 344 20.08 9.66 0.09
CA LEU A 344 20.97 10.46 -0.76
C LEU A 344 21.20 11.85 -0.16
N PRO A 345 22.41 12.44 -0.29
CA PRO A 345 22.65 13.86 0.00
C PRO A 345 22.00 14.69 -1.12
N ALA A 346 20.85 15.32 -0.86
CA ALA A 346 19.99 15.87 -1.91
C ALA A 346 20.53 17.16 -2.56
N ASP A 347 21.31 17.93 -1.84
CA ASP A 347 21.90 19.21 -2.27
C ASP A 347 23.38 19.11 -2.66
N ASN A 348 24.01 17.93 -2.50
CA ASN A 348 25.41 17.72 -2.84
C ASN A 348 25.66 16.28 -3.36
N MET A 349 25.04 15.95 -4.50
CA MET A 349 25.12 14.61 -5.11
C MET A 349 26.50 14.25 -5.65
N ASP A 350 27.35 15.24 -5.95
CA ASP A 350 28.71 15.04 -6.50
C ASP A 350 29.76 14.79 -5.41
N ALA A 351 29.44 15.06 -4.14
CA ALA A 351 30.36 14.87 -3.04
C ALA A 351 30.70 13.38 -2.83
N PRO A 352 31.98 13.04 -2.60
CA PRO A 352 32.39 11.69 -2.26
C PRO A 352 31.71 11.21 -0.96
N ARG A 353 31.07 10.05 -0.99
CA ARG A 353 30.36 9.45 0.15
C ARG A 353 31.29 8.49 0.89
N GLU A 354 32.19 9.02 1.68
CA GLU A 354 33.25 8.28 2.36
C GLU A 354 33.02 8.06 3.86
N MET A 355 31.97 8.63 4.44
CA MET A 355 31.60 8.44 5.83
C MET A 355 30.43 7.49 5.96
N GLU A 356 30.67 6.32 6.54
CA GLU A 356 29.58 5.46 6.96
C GLU A 356 28.93 6.00 8.24
N CYS A 357 27.61 6.10 8.24
CA CYS A 357 26.85 6.60 9.37
C CYS A 357 25.50 5.90 9.55
N THR A 358 24.88 6.11 10.70
CA THR A 358 23.48 5.82 10.95
C THR A 358 22.70 7.13 10.88
N VAL A 359 21.69 7.21 9.99
CA VAL A 359 20.76 8.33 9.92
C VAL A 359 19.66 8.11 10.93
N VAL A 360 19.47 9.06 11.84
CA VAL A 360 18.55 8.99 12.97
C VAL A 360 17.63 10.20 12.99
N GLY A 361 16.46 10.03 13.61
CA GLY A 361 15.52 11.12 13.80
C GLY A 361 15.81 11.94 15.05
N ARG A 362 14.81 12.77 15.42
CA ARG A 362 14.87 13.71 16.55
C ARG A 362 14.00 13.28 17.73
N CYS A 363 13.32 12.12 17.65
CA CYS A 363 12.52 11.62 18.77
C CYS A 363 13.42 11.19 19.93
N CYS A 364 12.97 11.40 21.16
CA CYS A 364 13.68 10.92 22.35
C CYS A 364 13.42 9.41 22.56
N GLU A 365 13.92 8.62 21.60
CA GLU A 365 13.73 7.17 21.50
C GLU A 365 14.96 6.54 20.86
N SER A 366 15.55 5.52 21.49
CA SER A 366 16.75 4.85 20.97
C SER A 366 16.52 4.12 19.64
N GLY A 367 15.28 3.70 19.38
CA GLY A 367 14.85 3.08 18.12
C GLY A 367 14.53 4.06 16.99
N ASP A 368 14.69 5.38 17.19
CA ASP A 368 14.44 6.39 16.15
C ASP A 368 15.56 6.42 15.09
N ILE A 369 15.60 5.35 14.32
CA ILE A 369 16.58 5.12 13.26
C ILE A 369 15.85 5.08 11.92
N LEU A 370 16.29 5.91 10.99
CA LEU A 370 15.80 5.90 9.61
C LEU A 370 16.53 4.87 8.76
N GLN A 371 17.87 4.76 8.93
CA GLN A 371 18.68 3.77 8.22
C GLN A 371 20.07 3.65 8.83
N LYS A 372 20.58 2.42 8.97
CA LYS A 372 21.97 2.10 9.33
C LYS A 372 22.83 1.89 8.09
N GLY A 373 24.15 2.05 8.24
CA GLY A 373 25.12 1.74 7.19
C GLY A 373 24.99 2.62 5.95
N VAL A 374 24.64 3.90 6.14
CA VAL A 374 24.49 4.85 5.03
C VAL A 374 25.83 5.53 4.73
N ALA A 375 26.22 5.53 3.46
CA ALA A 375 27.39 6.28 2.99
C ALA A 375 27.01 7.74 2.70
N MET A 376 27.59 8.68 3.45
CA MET A 376 27.37 10.12 3.32
C MET A 376 28.69 10.88 3.11
N PRO A 377 28.65 12.12 2.59
CA PRO A 377 29.82 12.97 2.53
C PRO A 377 30.43 13.22 3.92
N LYS A 378 31.76 13.25 4.02
CA LYS A 378 32.43 13.57 5.27
C LYS A 378 32.13 14.97 5.79
N GLU A 379 31.81 15.87 4.87
CA GLU A 379 31.55 17.28 5.13
C GLU A 379 30.10 17.59 5.42
N ILE A 380 29.22 16.53 5.40
CA ILE A 380 27.79 16.70 5.72
C ILE A 380 27.63 17.42 7.06
N ALA A 381 26.80 18.44 7.08
CA ALA A 381 26.68 19.37 8.19
C ALA A 381 25.23 19.80 8.44
N ARG A 382 25.02 20.56 9.50
CA ARG A 382 23.73 21.15 9.82
C ARG A 382 23.25 22.06 8.68
N GLY A 383 22.03 21.83 8.23
CA GLY A 383 21.39 22.56 7.13
C GLY A 383 21.39 21.82 5.82
N ASP A 384 22.27 20.82 5.63
CA ASP A 384 22.27 19.99 4.42
C ASP A 384 21.00 19.17 4.31
N LEU A 385 20.65 18.74 3.08
CA LEU A 385 19.44 18.00 2.79
C LEU A 385 19.73 16.52 2.55
N ILE A 386 18.90 15.67 3.14
CA ILE A 386 18.86 14.23 2.87
C ILE A 386 17.52 13.88 2.23
N ALA A 387 17.57 13.15 1.12
CA ALA A 387 16.41 12.55 0.48
C ALA A 387 16.33 11.06 0.79
N VAL A 388 15.15 10.58 1.17
CA VAL A 388 14.83 9.17 1.30
C VAL A 388 13.91 8.78 0.15
N GLN A 389 14.37 7.90 -0.74
CA GLN A 389 13.63 7.48 -1.92
C GLN A 389 12.55 6.45 -1.58
N THR A 390 11.55 6.31 -2.46
CA THR A 390 10.51 5.25 -2.40
C THR A 390 9.65 5.30 -1.14
N THR A 391 9.37 6.50 -0.63
CA THR A 391 8.61 6.71 0.62
C THR A 391 7.11 6.98 0.40
N GLY A 392 6.58 6.84 -0.83
CA GLY A 392 5.17 7.13 -1.12
C GLY A 392 4.17 6.17 -0.46
N ALA A 393 4.62 4.99 -0.01
CA ALA A 393 3.76 4.00 0.64
C ALA A 393 4.13 3.78 2.10
N TYR A 394 3.11 3.72 2.98
CA TYR A 394 3.21 3.35 4.40
C TYR A 394 4.06 4.31 5.26
N ASN A 395 4.35 5.51 4.80
CA ASN A 395 5.00 6.54 5.59
C ASN A 395 3.96 7.53 6.12
N TYR A 396 3.36 8.36 5.28
CA TYR A 396 2.29 9.25 5.72
C TYR A 396 1.13 8.53 6.42
N SER A 397 0.68 7.39 5.87
CA SER A 397 -0.42 6.60 6.46
C SER A 397 -0.09 6.03 7.85
N MET A 398 1.18 5.88 8.19
CA MET A 398 1.65 5.38 9.49
C MET A 398 2.25 6.49 10.37
N ALA A 399 2.26 7.73 9.88
CA ALA A 399 2.79 8.86 10.64
C ALA A 399 2.00 9.11 11.93
N SER A 400 2.70 9.54 12.95
CA SER A 400 2.15 9.80 14.28
C SER A 400 2.62 11.15 14.82
N ASN A 401 2.06 11.54 15.96
CA ASN A 401 2.51 12.71 16.71
C ASN A 401 3.38 12.32 17.91
N TYR A 402 4.21 11.28 17.75
CA TYR A 402 5.14 10.89 18.82
C TYR A 402 6.04 12.06 19.21
N ASN A 403 6.30 12.25 20.50
CA ASN A 403 6.91 13.44 21.12
C ASN A 403 6.20 14.77 20.74
N ARG A 404 4.93 14.74 20.37
CA ARG A 404 4.14 15.90 19.90
C ARG A 404 4.77 16.59 18.67
N LEU A 405 5.46 15.83 17.80
CA LEU A 405 5.94 16.34 16.53
C LEU A 405 4.77 16.48 15.55
N PRO A 406 4.66 17.63 14.84
CA PRO A 406 3.67 17.81 13.78
C PRO A 406 3.94 16.87 12.61
N ARG A 407 2.88 16.26 12.05
CA ARG A 407 3.01 15.49 10.82
C ARG A 407 3.41 16.39 9.65
N PRO A 408 4.36 15.93 8.81
CA PRO A 408 4.82 16.68 7.63
C PRO A 408 3.70 16.87 6.60
N PRO A 409 3.80 17.87 5.72
CA PRO A 409 2.87 18.06 4.60
C PRO A 409 3.12 17.00 3.52
N ILE A 410 2.09 16.75 2.69
CA ILE A 410 2.26 16.10 1.40
C ILE A 410 2.20 17.17 0.32
N VAL A 411 3.25 17.27 -0.48
CA VAL A 411 3.32 18.11 -1.67
C VAL A 411 3.30 17.20 -2.91
N MET A 412 2.33 17.43 -3.77
CA MET A 412 2.29 16.78 -5.09
C MET A 412 3.14 17.57 -6.07
N VAL A 413 3.87 16.84 -6.92
CA VAL A 413 4.58 17.41 -8.07
C VAL A 413 3.94 16.86 -9.34
N ASN A 414 3.60 17.73 -10.27
CA ASN A 414 2.98 17.35 -11.54
C ASN A 414 3.43 18.29 -12.67
N ASN A 415 4.11 17.75 -13.69
CA ASN A 415 4.58 18.51 -14.86
C ASN A 415 5.42 19.75 -14.50
N GLY A 416 6.30 19.66 -13.50
CA GLY A 416 7.16 20.76 -13.07
C GLY A 416 6.49 21.76 -12.12
N GLU A 417 5.22 21.62 -11.82
CA GLU A 417 4.50 22.41 -10.82
C GLU A 417 4.35 21.61 -9.51
N SER A 418 4.27 22.31 -8.37
CA SER A 418 4.06 21.70 -7.08
C SER A 418 2.92 22.35 -6.31
N TYR A 419 2.16 21.55 -5.55
CA TYR A 419 1.05 22.03 -4.73
C TYR A 419 0.86 21.18 -3.47
N VAL A 420 0.34 21.80 -2.41
CA VAL A 420 0.06 21.12 -1.14
C VAL A 420 -1.23 20.30 -1.26
N ALA A 421 -1.12 18.98 -1.13
CA ALA A 421 -2.27 18.08 -1.04
C ALA A 421 -2.73 17.85 0.41
N VAL A 422 -1.78 17.81 1.34
CA VAL A 422 -2.04 17.78 2.78
C VAL A 422 -1.13 18.81 3.45
N ARG A 423 -1.71 19.76 4.18
CA ARG A 423 -0.93 20.77 4.87
C ARG A 423 -0.12 20.19 6.04
N ARG A 424 0.97 20.83 6.39
CA ARG A 424 1.69 20.55 7.64
C ARG A 424 0.76 20.79 8.84
N GLU A 425 0.82 19.92 9.84
CA GLU A 425 0.16 20.23 11.12
C GLU A 425 0.84 21.43 11.80
N THR A 426 0.03 22.28 12.40
CA THR A 426 0.49 23.35 13.27
C THR A 426 0.61 22.86 14.71
N ILE A 427 1.25 23.68 15.57
CA ILE A 427 1.27 23.37 17.02
C ILE A 427 -0.14 23.39 17.61
N ASP A 428 -1.02 24.25 17.08
CA ASP A 428 -2.42 24.32 17.53
C ASP A 428 -3.20 23.06 17.14
N ASP A 429 -2.90 22.43 15.98
CA ASP A 429 -3.52 21.15 15.62
C ASP A 429 -3.20 20.06 16.65
N LEU A 430 -1.99 20.07 17.23
CA LEU A 430 -1.56 19.05 18.21
C LEU A 430 -2.36 19.10 19.51
N VAL A 431 -2.86 20.26 19.88
CA VAL A 431 -3.62 20.45 21.12
C VAL A 431 -5.12 20.62 20.89
N SER A 432 -5.56 20.58 19.63
CA SER A 432 -6.96 20.86 19.25
C SER A 432 -7.99 19.90 19.85
N LEU A 433 -7.56 18.71 20.27
CA LEU A 433 -8.41 17.70 20.90
C LEU A 433 -8.22 17.61 22.42
N ASP A 434 -7.27 18.38 22.99
CA ASP A 434 -7.06 18.42 24.44
C ASP A 434 -8.18 19.28 25.07
N VAL A 435 -8.72 18.87 26.22
CA VAL A 435 -9.81 19.53 26.95
C VAL A 435 -9.36 20.07 28.31
#